data_f26f268f117d3d264633450210dff04b
#
_entry.id   f26f268f117d3d264633450210dff04b
#
_cell.length_a   1.000
_cell.length_b   1.000
_cell.length_c   1.000
_cell.angle_alpha   90.00
_cell.angle_beta   90.00
_cell.angle_gamma   90.00
#
_symmetry.space_group_name_H-M   'P 1'
#
loop_
_entity.id
_entity.type
_entity.pdbx_description
1 polymer ?
#
loop_
_entity_poly.entity_id
_entity_poly.type
_entity_poly.pdbx_seq_one_letter_code
_entity_poly.pdbx_strand_id
1 'polypeptide(L)' 'MIKFFLILQMCSGLDGQCIQPIQYQKLFNNYAECAIYGYSASVEYLGKTDFNMINEHKLHVRFWCKEGTNA' A
#
# COMPACT_ATOMS: atom_id res chain seq x y z
N MET A 1 -17.68 12.94 10.09
CA MET A 1 -16.62 13.31 9.12
C MET A 1 -16.04 12.05 8.49
N ILE A 2 -15.85 12.06 7.19
CA ILE A 2 -15.36 10.90 6.47
C ILE A 2 -13.83 10.91 6.49
N LYS A 3 -13.26 9.79 6.85
CA LYS A 3 -11.82 9.60 6.86
C LYS A 3 -11.46 8.51 5.86
N PHE A 4 -10.19 8.44 5.53
CA PHE A 4 -9.70 7.44 4.58
C PHE A 4 -8.65 6.57 5.27
N PHE A 5 -8.69 5.28 4.95
CA PHE A 5 -7.69 4.31 5.39
C PHE A 5 -6.77 3.99 4.25
N LEU A 6 -5.49 3.83 4.56
CA LEU A 6 -4.50 3.38 3.57
C LEU A 6 -4.29 1.88 3.73
N ILE A 7 -4.39 1.17 2.62
CA ILE A 7 -4.14 -0.26 2.58
C ILE A 7 -3.08 -0.53 1.52
N LEU A 8 -2.02 -1.24 1.92
CA LEU A 8 -0.93 -1.63 1.02
C LEU A 8 -0.94 -3.12 0.82
N GLN A 9 -0.52 -3.54 -0.36
CA GLN A 9 -0.41 -4.97 -0.65
C GLN A 9 0.73 -5.19 -1.64
N MET A 10 1.59 -6.18 -1.34
CA MET A 10 2.68 -6.55 -2.24
C MET A 10 2.25 -7.75 -3.07
N CYS A 11 2.52 -7.69 -4.36
CA CYS A 11 2.11 -8.73 -5.29
C CYS A 11 3.27 -9.15 -6.18
N SER A 12 3.22 -10.40 -6.63
CA SER A 12 4.18 -10.92 -7.59
C SER A 12 3.71 -10.60 -9.00
N GLY A 13 4.62 -10.09 -9.83
CA GLY A 13 4.31 -9.82 -11.22
C GLY A 13 4.35 -11.05 -12.12
N LEU A 14 4.83 -12.19 -11.59
CA LEU A 14 4.93 -13.41 -12.38
C LEU A 14 3.65 -14.23 -12.36
N ASP A 15 3.08 -14.43 -11.17
CA ASP A 15 1.91 -15.27 -11.02
C ASP A 15 0.68 -14.52 -10.51
N GLY A 16 0.83 -13.24 -10.24
CA GLY A 16 -0.29 -12.43 -9.77
C GLY A 16 -0.68 -12.64 -8.33
N GLN A 17 0.06 -13.47 -7.60
CA GLN A 17 -0.28 -13.73 -6.21
C GLN A 17 0.17 -12.58 -5.32
N CYS A 18 -0.64 -12.28 -4.32
CA CYS A 18 -0.38 -11.18 -3.40
C CYS A 18 -0.35 -11.69 -1.98
N ILE A 19 0.48 -11.04 -1.16
CA ILE A 19 0.47 -11.34 0.27
C ILE A 19 -0.71 -10.62 0.92
N GLN A 20 -0.92 -10.91 2.19
CA GLN A 20 -2.03 -10.33 2.92
C GLN A 20 -1.90 -8.81 2.97
N PRO A 21 -2.99 -8.08 2.72
CA PRO A 21 -2.94 -6.61 2.75
C PRO A 21 -2.58 -6.10 4.14
N ILE A 22 -1.88 -4.96 4.15
CA ILE A 22 -1.50 -4.27 5.38
C ILE A 22 -2.32 -3.00 5.48
N GLN A 23 -3.10 -2.87 6.54
CA GLN A 23 -3.86 -1.65 6.78
C GLN A 23 -3.10 -0.78 7.75
N TYR A 24 -2.86 0.47 7.35
CA TYR A 24 -2.23 1.45 8.21
C TYR A 24 -3.23 1.95 9.23
N GLN A 25 -2.75 2.20 10.43
CA GLN A 25 -3.63 2.68 11.50
C GLN A 25 -3.93 4.16 11.40
N LYS A 26 -3.14 4.87 10.62
CA LYS A 26 -3.32 6.31 10.46
C LYS A 26 -4.54 6.58 9.60
N LEU A 27 -5.36 7.53 10.03
CA LEU A 27 -6.50 8.02 9.27
C LEU A 27 -6.15 9.31 8.57
N PHE A 28 -6.62 9.47 7.36
CA PHE A 28 -6.35 10.65 6.54
C PHE A 28 -7.62 11.47 6.39
N ASN A 29 -7.47 12.78 6.38
CA ASN A 29 -8.60 13.70 6.35
C ASN A 29 -9.27 13.78 5.00
N ASN A 30 -8.52 13.48 3.93
CA ASN A 30 -9.07 13.53 2.59
C ASN A 30 -8.31 12.54 1.70
N TYR A 31 -8.84 12.33 0.52
CA TYR A 31 -8.26 11.36 -0.42
C TYR A 31 -6.85 11.75 -0.84
N ALA A 32 -6.63 13.04 -1.09
CA ALA A 32 -5.33 13.50 -1.57
C ALA A 32 -4.21 13.16 -0.57
N GLU A 33 -4.47 13.39 0.72
CA GLU A 33 -3.47 13.05 1.75
C GLU A 33 -3.18 11.56 1.76
N CYS A 34 -4.23 10.76 1.68
CA CYS A 34 -4.07 9.31 1.66
C CYS A 34 -3.29 8.85 0.44
N ALA A 35 -3.60 9.40 -0.73
CA ALA A 35 -2.95 8.99 -1.97
C ALA A 35 -1.47 9.36 -1.96
N ILE A 36 -1.14 10.57 -1.54
CA ILE A 36 0.26 11.01 -1.49
C ILE A 36 1.05 10.14 -0.52
N TYR A 37 0.49 9.89 0.64
CA TYR A 37 1.15 9.03 1.61
C TYR A 37 1.27 7.61 1.07
N GLY A 38 0.26 7.14 0.33
CA GLY A 38 0.27 5.80 -0.24
C GLY A 38 1.42 5.57 -1.21
N TYR A 39 1.69 6.53 -2.08
CA TYR A 39 2.82 6.43 -2.99
C TYR A 39 4.14 6.44 -2.24
N SER A 40 4.26 7.32 -1.26
CA SER A 40 5.46 7.42 -0.44
C SER A 40 5.70 6.13 0.35
N ALA A 41 4.65 5.60 0.96
CA ALA A 41 4.75 4.36 1.73
C ALA A 41 5.05 3.17 0.84
N SER A 42 4.54 3.16 -0.38
CA SER A 42 4.79 2.08 -1.34
C SER A 42 6.26 2.04 -1.73
N VAL A 43 6.85 3.20 -2.01
CA VAL A 43 8.27 3.29 -2.34
C VAL A 43 9.11 2.81 -1.16
N GLU A 44 8.77 3.25 0.03
CA GLU A 44 9.52 2.87 1.22
C GLU A 44 9.42 1.37 1.49
N TYR A 45 8.22 0.81 1.37
CA TYR A 45 8.02 -0.61 1.59
C TYR A 45 8.85 -1.43 0.61
N LEU A 46 8.76 -1.07 -0.66
CA LEU A 46 9.51 -1.79 -1.70
C LEU A 46 11.00 -1.63 -1.48
N GLY A 47 11.44 -0.44 -1.11
CA GLY A 47 12.87 -0.16 -0.88
C GLY A 47 13.47 -0.93 0.28
N LYS A 48 12.66 -1.38 1.22
CA LYS A 48 13.12 -2.19 2.35
C LYS A 48 13.07 -3.68 2.06
N THR A 49 12.52 -4.06 0.92
CA THR A 49 12.44 -5.46 0.53
C THR A 49 13.73 -5.86 -0.17
N ASP A 50 14.10 -7.12 -0.03
CA ASP A 50 15.31 -7.67 -0.67
C ASP A 50 15.22 -7.45 -2.19
N PHE A 51 16.21 -6.78 -2.75
CA PHE A 51 16.22 -6.47 -4.18
C PHE A 51 16.23 -7.73 -5.04
N ASN A 52 16.90 -8.78 -4.58
CA ASN A 52 16.90 -10.04 -5.31
C ASN A 52 15.50 -10.64 -5.42
N MET A 53 14.75 -10.54 -4.35
CA MET A 53 13.36 -11.00 -4.35
C MET A 53 12.51 -10.16 -5.29
N ILE A 54 12.71 -8.85 -5.27
CA ILE A 54 11.96 -7.95 -6.15
C ILE A 54 12.24 -8.32 -7.62
N ASN A 55 13.51 -8.49 -7.95
CA ASN A 55 13.91 -8.79 -9.32
C ASN A 55 13.44 -10.17 -9.76
N GLU A 56 13.55 -11.15 -8.88
CA GLU A 56 13.21 -12.54 -9.21
C GLU A 56 11.72 -12.72 -9.42
N HIS A 57 10.90 -12.15 -8.54
CA HIS A 57 9.46 -12.33 -8.59
C HIS A 57 8.73 -11.16 -9.23
N LYS A 58 9.45 -10.14 -9.65
CA LYS A 58 8.85 -8.92 -10.21
C LYS A 58 7.83 -8.33 -9.25
N LEU A 59 8.27 -8.14 -8.01
CA LEU A 59 7.38 -7.65 -6.96
C LEU A 59 6.99 -6.20 -7.19
N HIS A 60 5.76 -5.88 -6.88
CA HIS A 60 5.28 -4.52 -6.92
C HIS A 60 4.31 -4.31 -5.77
N VAL A 61 4.14 -3.05 -5.39
CA VAL A 61 3.24 -2.69 -4.31
C VAL A 61 2.06 -1.96 -4.91
N ARG A 62 0.87 -2.34 -4.49
CA ARG A 62 -0.34 -1.62 -4.83
C ARG A 62 -0.94 -1.08 -3.54
N PHE A 63 -1.68 0.00 -3.66
CA PHE A 63 -2.36 0.54 -2.51
C PHE A 63 -3.72 1.09 -2.94
N TRP A 64 -4.58 1.24 -1.97
CA TRP A 64 -5.83 1.95 -2.20
C TRP A 64 -6.23 2.67 -0.92
N CYS A 65 -7.04 3.69 -1.11
CA CYS A 65 -7.54 4.50 -0.03
C CYS A 65 -9.02 4.17 0.12
N LYS A 66 -9.36 3.54 1.23
CA LYS A 66 -10.72 3.11 1.48
C LYS A 66 -11.41 4.14 2.35
N GLU A 67 -12.59 4.55 1.93
CA GLU A 67 -13.41 5.48 2.68
C GLU A 67 -14.02 4.78 3.88
N GLY A 68 -14.01 5.45 5.02
CA GLY A 68 -14.61 4.91 6.22
C GLY A 68 -15.07 6.05 7.12
N THR A 69 -16.06 5.76 7.92
CA THR A 69 -16.55 6.74 8.87
C THR A 69 -15.64 6.74 10.09
N ASN A 70 -15.47 7.93 10.63
CA ASN A 70 -14.77 8.09 11.88
C ASN A 70 -15.77 7.85 13.00
N ALA A 71 -15.62 6.74 13.64
CA ALA A 71 -16.51 6.39 14.73
C ALA A 71 -16.19 7.17 15.99
#